data_c2ae752891273b92d6e24d3a382e8825
#
_entry.id   c2ae752891273b92d6e24d3a382e8825
#
_cell.length_a   1.000
_cell.length_b   1.000
_cell.length_c   1.000
_cell.angle_alpha   90.00
_cell.angle_beta   90.00
_cell.angle_gamma   90.00
#
_symmetry.space_group_name_H-M   'P 1'
#
loop_
_entity.id
_entity.type
_entity.pdbx_description
1 polymer ?
#
loop_
_entity_poly.entity_id
_entity_poly.type
_entity_poly.pdbx_seq_one_letter_code
_entity_poly.pdbx_strand_id
1 'polypeptide(L)'
;MFLYFKRREKRGKREAPRPRFLVLRRKTLTVGAALLAAAAIFGAVNAPAAVRASVATRQLPIYCVERDQKVCSISFDAAWGADNTQKILDVLADYGVKATFFVVGNWADQYPGQAKAIVDSGCELMNHSNAHDHYNSLTAEQIIKDVNTCNDKLEALTGVRPTLIRCPFGEYDDHVISAIRSIGM
;
A
#
# COMPACT_ATOMS: atom_id res chain seq x y z
N MET A 1 -67.37 -76.75 -0.28
CA MET A 1 -67.34 -75.73 0.81
C MET A 1 -65.91 -75.76 1.39
N PHE A 2 -65.00 -74.86 0.94
CA PHE A 2 -63.62 -74.83 1.33
C PHE A 2 -63.40 -73.78 2.43
N LEU A 3 -62.98 -74.26 3.62
CA LEU A 3 -62.65 -73.36 4.75
C LEU A 3 -61.23 -72.86 4.62
N TYR A 4 -61.06 -71.55 4.45
CA TYR A 4 -59.75 -70.88 4.33
C TYR A 4 -59.30 -70.47 5.74
N PHE A 5 -58.21 -71.13 6.27
CA PHE A 5 -57.57 -70.75 7.53
C PHE A 5 -56.55 -69.65 7.31
N LYS A 6 -56.83 -68.44 7.74
CA LYS A 6 -55.92 -67.29 7.72
C LYS A 6 -54.95 -67.45 8.87
N ARG A 7 -53.70 -67.83 8.54
CA ARG A 7 -52.58 -67.93 9.48
C ARG A 7 -52.25 -66.51 9.97
N ARG A 8 -52.36 -66.25 11.26
CA ARG A 8 -52.08 -65.00 11.93
C ARG A 8 -50.55 -64.93 12.09
N GLU A 9 -49.81 -64.13 11.27
CA GLU A 9 -48.40 -63.84 11.48
C GLU A 9 -48.28 -63.04 12.76
N LYS A 10 -47.49 -63.57 13.70
CA LYS A 10 -47.04 -62.82 14.89
C LYS A 10 -46.08 -61.75 14.46
N ARG A 11 -46.53 -60.50 14.45
CA ARG A 11 -45.64 -59.31 14.33
C ARG A 11 -44.66 -59.35 15.52
N GLY A 12 -43.43 -59.76 15.25
CA GLY A 12 -42.32 -59.59 16.19
C GLY A 12 -42.18 -58.08 16.52
N LYS A 13 -42.21 -57.75 17.81
CA LYS A 13 -41.89 -56.41 18.29
C LYS A 13 -40.47 -56.10 17.90
N ARG A 14 -40.25 -55.22 16.93
CA ARG A 14 -38.94 -54.63 16.67
C ARG A 14 -38.55 -53.85 17.92
N GLU A 15 -37.61 -54.35 18.69
CA GLU A 15 -36.98 -53.57 19.76
C GLU A 15 -36.30 -52.36 19.13
N ALA A 16 -36.63 -51.18 19.63
CA ALA A 16 -35.98 -49.93 19.24
C ALA A 16 -34.50 -50.04 19.60
N PRO A 17 -33.57 -49.54 18.74
CA PRO A 17 -32.14 -49.62 19.05
C PRO A 17 -31.88 -48.84 20.34
N ARG A 18 -31.26 -49.53 21.31
CA ARG A 18 -30.89 -48.91 22.60
C ARG A 18 -29.88 -47.80 22.33
N PRO A 19 -30.05 -46.59 22.84
CA PRO A 19 -29.07 -45.54 22.67
C PRO A 19 -27.73 -45.98 23.29
N ARG A 20 -26.69 -46.00 22.47
CA ARG A 20 -25.33 -46.26 22.95
C ARG A 20 -24.78 -44.98 23.56
N PHE A 21 -24.71 -44.88 24.87
CA PHE A 21 -24.04 -43.80 25.58
C PHE A 21 -22.53 -44.03 25.66
N LEU A 22 -21.75 -43.14 25.08
CA LEU A 22 -20.29 -43.15 25.25
C LEU A 22 -19.97 -42.36 26.52
N VAL A 23 -19.61 -43.03 27.61
CA VAL A 23 -19.19 -42.35 28.86
C VAL A 23 -17.72 -42.03 28.74
N LEU A 24 -17.39 -40.78 28.40
CA LEU A 24 -15.99 -40.31 28.40
C LEU A 24 -15.58 -39.89 29.81
N ARG A 25 -14.50 -40.46 30.31
CA ARG A 25 -13.92 -40.06 31.60
C ARG A 25 -13.40 -38.62 31.49
N ARG A 26 -13.56 -37.82 32.55
CA ARG A 26 -13.13 -36.39 32.61
C ARG A 26 -11.67 -36.22 32.18
N LYS A 27 -10.77 -37.16 32.58
CA LYS A 27 -9.37 -37.18 32.16
C LYS A 27 -9.18 -37.39 30.65
N THR A 28 -10.03 -38.20 30.01
CA THR A 28 -9.96 -38.43 28.54
C THR A 28 -10.41 -37.18 27.76
N LEU A 29 -11.41 -36.44 28.28
CA LEU A 29 -11.84 -35.18 27.70
C LEU A 29 -10.77 -34.08 27.81
N THR A 30 -10.10 -33.99 28.97
CA THR A 30 -9.01 -32.99 29.15
C THR A 30 -7.80 -33.28 28.29
N VAL A 31 -7.40 -34.53 28.16
CA VAL A 31 -6.28 -34.94 27.27
C VAL A 31 -6.67 -34.71 25.80
N GLY A 32 -7.89 -35.04 25.38
CA GLY A 32 -8.36 -34.77 24.02
C GLY A 32 -8.39 -33.29 23.69
N ALA A 33 -8.88 -32.45 24.59
CA ALA A 33 -8.88 -31.00 24.42
C ALA A 33 -7.45 -30.41 24.34
N ALA A 34 -6.52 -30.91 25.17
CA ALA A 34 -5.12 -30.48 25.12
C ALA A 34 -4.44 -30.86 23.81
N LEU A 35 -4.68 -32.07 23.28
CA LEU A 35 -4.15 -32.50 21.99
C LEU A 35 -4.73 -31.68 20.81
N LEU A 36 -6.02 -31.36 20.84
CA LEU A 36 -6.64 -30.50 19.84
C LEU A 36 -6.09 -29.08 19.88
N ALA A 37 -5.87 -28.52 21.07
CA ALA A 37 -5.25 -27.21 21.23
C ALA A 37 -3.79 -27.21 20.71
N ALA A 38 -3.02 -28.25 21.04
CA ALA A 38 -1.65 -28.39 20.55
C ALA A 38 -1.59 -28.54 19.00
N ALA A 39 -2.52 -29.31 18.42
CA ALA A 39 -2.63 -29.45 16.97
C ALA A 39 -3.04 -28.14 16.28
N ALA A 40 -3.93 -27.37 16.89
CA ALA A 40 -4.34 -26.05 16.38
C ALA A 40 -3.18 -25.03 16.42
N ILE A 41 -2.43 -25.01 17.53
CA ILE A 41 -1.23 -24.16 17.66
C ILE A 41 -0.16 -24.57 16.64
N PHE A 42 0.11 -25.89 16.52
CA PHE A 42 1.06 -26.39 15.55
C PHE A 42 0.66 -26.07 14.11
N GLY A 43 -0.64 -26.20 13.77
CA GLY A 43 -1.20 -25.80 12.47
C GLY A 43 -1.05 -24.31 12.20
N ALA A 44 -1.34 -23.47 13.19
CA ALA A 44 -1.22 -22.00 13.06
C ALA A 44 0.24 -21.56 12.88
N VAL A 45 1.18 -22.17 13.60
CA VAL A 45 2.62 -21.84 13.54
C VAL A 45 3.26 -22.33 12.24
N ASN A 46 2.84 -23.50 11.73
CA ASN A 46 3.46 -24.13 10.56
C ASN A 46 2.66 -23.95 9.26
N ALA A 47 1.58 -23.16 9.25
CA ALA A 47 0.82 -22.86 8.03
C ALA A 47 1.41 -21.62 7.32
N PRO A 48 2.37 -21.76 6.39
CA PRO A 48 3.04 -20.62 5.75
C PRO A 48 2.07 -19.75 4.92
N ALA A 49 0.94 -20.33 4.49
CA ALA A 49 -0.10 -19.61 3.78
C ALA A 49 -0.91 -18.67 4.69
N ALA A 50 -1.20 -19.08 5.94
CA ALA A 50 -1.92 -18.24 6.90
C ALA A 50 -1.06 -17.05 7.39
N VAL A 51 0.25 -17.27 7.54
CA VAL A 51 1.21 -16.22 7.91
C VAL A 51 1.41 -15.23 6.75
N ARG A 52 1.44 -15.69 5.49
CA ARG A 52 1.52 -14.81 4.32
C ARG A 52 0.27 -13.97 4.08
N ALA A 53 -0.91 -14.46 4.43
CA ALA A 53 -2.17 -13.72 4.30
C ALA A 53 -2.32 -12.58 5.34
N SER A 54 -1.58 -12.63 6.45
CA SER A 54 -1.60 -11.58 7.47
C SER A 54 -0.47 -10.54 7.33
N VAL A 55 0.50 -10.79 6.45
CA VAL A 55 1.49 -9.77 6.06
C VAL A 55 0.86 -8.96 4.94
N ALA A 56 0.12 -7.93 5.28
CA ALA A 56 -0.24 -6.89 4.32
C ALA A 56 1.06 -6.44 3.66
N THR A 57 1.18 -6.65 2.35
CA THR A 57 2.38 -6.24 1.60
C THR A 57 2.41 -4.73 1.66
N ARG A 58 3.25 -4.18 2.54
CA ARG A 58 3.41 -2.74 2.69
C ARG A 58 3.78 -2.15 1.34
N GLN A 59 3.06 -1.14 0.91
CA GLN A 59 3.40 -0.41 -0.29
C GLN A 59 4.64 0.45 -0.03
N LEU A 60 5.57 0.41 -0.96
CA LEU A 60 6.81 1.18 -0.86
C LEU A 60 6.92 2.15 -2.03
N PRO A 61 7.48 3.34 -1.82
CA PRO A 61 7.87 4.23 -2.89
C PRO A 61 9.09 3.67 -3.63
N ILE A 62 9.43 4.27 -4.75
CA ILE A 62 10.61 3.92 -5.52
C ILE A 62 11.85 4.49 -4.82
N TYR A 63 12.72 3.64 -4.29
CA TYR A 63 14.00 4.04 -3.68
C TYR A 63 15.17 3.96 -4.64
N CYS A 64 15.13 3.00 -5.56
CA CYS A 64 16.16 2.79 -6.56
C CYS A 64 15.59 2.12 -7.79
N VAL A 65 16.30 2.23 -8.90
CA VAL A 65 15.98 1.54 -10.15
C VAL A 65 17.11 0.55 -10.42
N GLU A 66 16.75 -0.72 -10.67
CA GLU A 66 17.72 -1.75 -11.02
C GLU A 66 18.32 -1.47 -12.41
N ARG A 67 19.63 -1.33 -12.46
CA ARG A 67 20.40 -1.08 -13.70
C ARG A 67 21.78 -1.73 -13.63
N ASP A 68 22.26 -2.20 -14.78
CA ASP A 68 23.61 -2.75 -14.92
C ASP A 68 24.69 -1.66 -14.91
N GLN A 69 24.33 -0.42 -15.21
CA GLN A 69 25.25 0.71 -15.26
C GLN A 69 25.39 1.37 -13.90
N LYS A 70 26.59 1.79 -13.56
CA LYS A 70 26.91 2.60 -12.36
C LYS A 70 26.48 4.04 -12.59
N VAL A 71 25.22 4.34 -12.33
CA VAL A 71 24.62 5.69 -12.46
C VAL A 71 23.96 6.09 -11.15
N CYS A 72 23.89 7.38 -10.90
CA CYS A 72 23.09 7.97 -9.81
C CYS A 72 22.20 9.07 -10.36
N SER A 73 21.09 9.35 -9.68
CA SER A 73 20.22 10.49 -9.93
C SER A 73 20.43 11.53 -8.85
N ILE A 74 20.55 12.78 -9.27
CA ILE A 74 20.64 13.94 -8.38
C ILE A 74 19.28 14.62 -8.34
N SER A 75 18.79 14.94 -7.15
CA SER A 75 17.52 15.64 -6.98
C SER A 75 17.56 16.65 -5.86
N PHE A 76 16.75 17.69 -5.99
CA PHE A 76 16.63 18.78 -5.03
C PHE A 76 15.16 18.98 -4.69
N ASP A 77 14.87 19.35 -3.44
CA ASP A 77 13.55 19.76 -2.99
C ASP A 77 13.54 21.28 -2.84
N ALA A 78 12.56 21.94 -3.45
CA ALA A 78 12.40 23.39 -3.39
C ALA A 78 11.09 23.75 -2.69
N ALA A 79 11.19 24.14 -1.43
CA ALA A 79 10.05 24.46 -0.57
C ALA A 79 10.15 25.88 0.02
N TRP A 80 11.36 26.36 0.36
CA TRP A 80 11.58 27.66 1.01
C TRP A 80 12.75 28.40 0.36
N GLY A 81 12.49 29.68 0.04
CA GLY A 81 13.50 30.55 -0.58
C GLY A 81 13.94 30.07 -1.98
N ALA A 82 14.62 30.94 -2.71
CA ALA A 82 15.09 30.65 -4.07
C ALA A 82 16.54 31.15 -4.32
N ASP A 83 17.22 31.62 -3.29
CA ASP A 83 18.54 32.30 -3.40
C ASP A 83 19.63 31.40 -4.00
N ASN A 84 19.49 30.09 -3.87
CA ASN A 84 20.46 29.12 -4.35
C ASN A 84 20.06 28.46 -5.67
N THR A 85 18.86 28.65 -6.16
CA THR A 85 18.35 27.96 -7.36
C THR A 85 19.25 28.21 -8.56
N GLN A 86 19.55 29.47 -8.87
CA GLN A 86 20.42 29.80 -9.99
C GLN A 86 21.84 29.26 -9.82
N LYS A 87 22.44 29.37 -8.64
CA LYS A 87 23.77 28.83 -8.35
C LYS A 87 23.86 27.31 -8.58
N ILE A 88 22.80 26.59 -8.19
CA ILE A 88 22.73 25.14 -8.42
C ILE A 88 22.64 24.86 -9.92
N LEU A 89 21.81 25.61 -10.67
CA LEU A 89 21.69 25.45 -12.11
C LEU A 89 23.00 25.75 -12.83
N ASP A 90 23.72 26.79 -12.41
CA ASP A 90 25.04 27.14 -12.97
C ASP A 90 26.04 26.00 -12.75
N VAL A 91 26.13 25.44 -11.55
CA VAL A 91 27.02 24.29 -11.26
C VAL A 91 26.61 23.06 -12.09
N LEU A 92 25.33 22.75 -12.21
CA LEU A 92 24.85 21.64 -13.03
C LEU A 92 25.22 21.84 -14.50
N ALA A 93 25.13 23.07 -15.01
CA ALA A 93 25.54 23.43 -16.36
C ALA A 93 27.04 23.27 -16.57
N ASP A 94 27.87 23.74 -15.62
CA ASP A 94 29.36 23.65 -15.70
C ASP A 94 29.81 22.18 -15.79
N TYR A 95 29.12 21.26 -15.12
CA TYR A 95 29.44 19.83 -15.17
C TYR A 95 28.65 19.07 -16.25
N GLY A 96 27.79 19.72 -17.02
CA GLY A 96 26.95 19.07 -18.03
C GLY A 96 25.96 18.04 -17.44
N VAL A 97 25.56 18.24 -16.19
CA VAL A 97 24.67 17.32 -15.45
C VAL A 97 23.25 17.87 -15.40
N LYS A 98 22.26 16.98 -15.48
CA LYS A 98 20.85 17.32 -15.25
C LYS A 98 20.39 16.72 -13.93
N ALA A 99 19.42 17.39 -13.30
CA ALA A 99 18.84 17.00 -12.03
C ALA A 99 17.30 17.05 -12.08
N THR A 100 16.68 16.42 -11.13
CA THR A 100 15.22 16.51 -10.90
C THR A 100 14.96 17.43 -9.71
N PHE A 101 14.12 18.44 -9.90
CA PHE A 101 13.69 19.35 -8.84
C PHE A 101 12.25 19.00 -8.45
N PHE A 102 12.05 18.62 -7.21
CA PHE A 102 10.72 18.44 -6.61
C PHE A 102 10.31 19.76 -5.96
N VAL A 103 9.27 20.38 -6.50
CA VAL A 103 8.93 21.78 -6.21
C VAL A 103 7.55 21.86 -5.56
N VAL A 104 7.46 22.64 -4.48
CA VAL A 104 6.18 22.97 -3.82
C VAL A 104 5.39 23.96 -4.67
N GLY A 105 4.10 23.71 -4.88
CA GLY A 105 3.24 24.58 -5.71
C GLY A 105 3.23 26.04 -5.24
N ASN A 106 3.13 26.26 -3.93
CA ASN A 106 3.20 27.61 -3.36
C ASN A 106 4.58 28.28 -3.56
N TRP A 107 5.67 27.51 -3.60
CA TRP A 107 6.98 28.01 -3.94
C TRP A 107 7.04 28.44 -5.42
N ALA A 108 6.46 27.67 -6.32
CA ALA A 108 6.41 28.02 -7.74
C ALA A 108 5.59 29.29 -8.00
N ASP A 109 4.49 29.50 -7.27
CA ASP A 109 3.71 30.74 -7.31
C ASP A 109 4.55 31.95 -6.87
N GLN A 110 5.36 31.77 -5.83
CA GLN A 110 6.20 32.83 -5.27
C GLN A 110 7.44 33.12 -6.12
N TYR A 111 7.99 32.09 -6.78
CA TYR A 111 9.23 32.18 -7.56
C TYR A 111 9.08 31.63 -8.99
N PRO A 112 8.14 32.17 -9.79
CA PRO A 112 7.85 31.62 -11.12
C PRO A 112 9.03 31.69 -12.09
N GLY A 113 9.89 32.70 -11.94
CA GLY A 113 11.12 32.83 -12.74
C GLY A 113 12.11 31.67 -12.52
N GLN A 114 12.28 31.26 -11.27
CA GLN A 114 13.16 30.14 -10.90
C GLN A 114 12.59 28.80 -11.36
N ALA A 115 11.28 28.61 -11.23
CA ALA A 115 10.62 27.40 -11.73
C ALA A 115 10.81 27.25 -13.25
N LYS A 116 10.67 28.35 -14.01
CA LYS A 116 10.99 28.37 -15.45
C LYS A 116 12.45 28.12 -15.74
N ALA A 117 13.37 28.75 -15.00
CA ALA A 117 14.80 28.57 -15.19
C ALA A 117 15.24 27.10 -15.00
N ILE A 118 14.62 26.36 -14.08
CA ILE A 118 14.85 24.92 -13.91
C ILE A 118 14.52 24.18 -15.22
N VAL A 119 13.34 24.39 -15.80
CA VAL A 119 12.94 23.73 -17.04
C VAL A 119 13.77 24.19 -18.23
N ASP A 120 14.03 25.48 -18.35
CA ASP A 120 14.85 26.07 -19.43
C ASP A 120 16.30 25.55 -19.42
N SER A 121 16.82 25.18 -18.24
CA SER A 121 18.13 24.55 -18.10
C SER A 121 18.13 23.08 -18.56
N GLY A 122 16.98 22.48 -18.89
CA GLY A 122 16.81 21.08 -19.24
C GLY A 122 16.81 20.14 -18.04
N CYS A 123 16.61 20.66 -16.82
CA CYS A 123 16.34 19.88 -15.63
C CYS A 123 14.84 19.51 -15.56
N GLU A 124 14.51 18.43 -14.84
CA GLU A 124 13.14 18.02 -14.62
C GLU A 124 12.52 18.80 -13.47
N LEU A 125 11.25 19.22 -13.62
CA LEU A 125 10.48 19.86 -12.58
C LEU A 125 9.31 18.93 -12.20
N MET A 126 9.33 18.46 -10.96
CA MET A 126 8.40 17.47 -10.43
C MET A 126 7.69 17.98 -9.18
N ASN A 127 6.68 17.24 -8.72
CA ASN A 127 5.78 17.65 -7.64
C ASN A 127 6.39 17.39 -6.25
N HIS A 128 6.27 18.38 -5.33
CA HIS A 128 6.57 18.25 -3.91
C HIS A 128 5.41 18.70 -3.02
N SER A 129 4.17 18.36 -3.38
CA SER A 129 2.91 18.87 -2.82
C SER A 129 2.61 20.34 -3.20
N ASN A 130 1.41 20.80 -2.91
CA ASN A 130 1.08 22.21 -3.11
C ASN A 130 1.50 23.09 -1.91
N ALA A 131 1.27 22.60 -0.67
CA ALA A 131 1.44 23.41 0.55
C ALA A 131 2.49 22.86 1.54
N HIS A 132 3.15 21.74 1.21
CA HIS A 132 4.11 21.04 2.07
C HIS A 132 3.49 20.53 3.39
N ASP A 133 2.27 19.98 3.31
CA ASP A 133 1.55 19.44 4.46
C ASP A 133 2.01 18.00 4.82
N HIS A 134 1.72 17.58 6.06
CA HIS A 134 1.97 16.23 6.54
C HIS A 134 0.94 15.24 5.95
N TYR A 135 1.30 14.53 4.91
CA TYR A 135 0.38 13.65 4.15
C TYR A 135 -0.21 12.50 4.97
N ASN A 136 0.52 11.98 5.96
CA ASN A 136 -0.01 10.96 6.85
C ASN A 136 -1.20 11.43 7.71
N SER A 137 -1.41 12.75 7.84
CA SER A 137 -2.54 13.34 8.56
C SER A 137 -3.72 13.73 7.67
N LEU A 138 -3.57 13.65 6.34
CA LEU A 138 -4.59 14.03 5.38
C LEU A 138 -5.43 12.83 4.92
N THR A 139 -6.68 13.10 4.49
CA THR A 139 -7.48 12.07 3.80
C THR A 139 -6.98 11.87 2.37
N ALA A 140 -7.34 10.74 1.75
CA ALA A 140 -6.98 10.46 0.35
C ALA A 140 -7.46 11.56 -0.61
N GLU A 141 -8.66 12.10 -0.40
CA GLU A 141 -9.22 13.18 -1.21
C GLU A 141 -8.43 14.48 -1.05
N GLN A 142 -7.97 14.78 0.18
CA GLN A 142 -7.14 15.95 0.44
C GLN A 142 -5.78 15.82 -0.23
N ILE A 143 -5.15 14.65 -0.16
CA ILE A 143 -3.88 14.37 -0.85
C ILE A 143 -4.05 14.51 -2.36
N ILE A 144 -5.06 13.89 -2.96
CA ILE A 144 -5.33 13.98 -4.40
C ILE A 144 -5.55 15.43 -4.84
N LYS A 145 -6.31 16.18 -4.07
CA LYS A 145 -6.55 17.61 -4.35
C LYS A 145 -5.27 18.42 -4.29
N ASP A 146 -4.46 18.22 -3.26
CA ASP A 146 -3.20 18.94 -3.08
C ASP A 146 -2.22 18.64 -4.22
N VAL A 147 -2.03 17.36 -4.55
CA VAL A 147 -1.15 16.92 -5.65
C VAL A 147 -1.61 17.49 -6.99
N ASN A 148 -2.90 17.40 -7.31
CA ASN A 148 -3.43 17.94 -8.55
C ASN A 148 -3.30 19.47 -8.62
N THR A 149 -3.55 20.18 -7.51
CA THR A 149 -3.35 21.63 -7.45
C THR A 149 -1.91 22.02 -7.78
N CYS A 150 -0.93 21.31 -7.23
CA CYS A 150 0.48 21.52 -7.56
C CYS A 150 0.77 21.20 -9.03
N ASN A 151 0.31 20.05 -9.54
CA ASN A 151 0.50 19.67 -10.94
C ASN A 151 -0.07 20.73 -11.90
N ASP A 152 -1.29 21.21 -11.65
CA ASP A 152 -1.95 22.21 -12.50
C ASP A 152 -1.17 23.54 -12.53
N LYS A 153 -0.63 23.96 -11.37
CA LYS A 153 0.21 25.18 -11.28
C LYS A 153 1.51 25.01 -12.06
N LEU A 154 2.22 23.90 -11.88
CA LEU A 154 3.49 23.64 -12.54
C LEU A 154 3.29 23.50 -14.06
N GLU A 155 2.26 22.80 -14.49
CA GLU A 155 1.91 22.66 -15.90
C GLU A 155 1.53 24.02 -16.53
N ALA A 156 0.71 24.82 -15.88
CA ALA A 156 0.34 26.15 -16.35
C ALA A 156 1.56 27.09 -16.49
N LEU A 157 2.55 26.93 -15.60
CA LEU A 157 3.75 27.76 -15.58
C LEU A 157 4.79 27.33 -16.62
N THR A 158 4.96 26.04 -16.82
CA THR A 158 6.09 25.48 -17.61
C THR A 158 5.67 24.74 -18.88
N GLY A 159 4.38 24.43 -19.03
CA GLY A 159 3.86 23.59 -20.12
C GLY A 159 4.13 22.08 -19.92
N VAL A 160 4.70 21.69 -18.78
CA VAL A 160 5.03 20.29 -18.49
C VAL A 160 4.32 19.84 -17.22
N ARG A 161 3.48 18.80 -17.32
CA ARG A 161 2.81 18.22 -16.17
C ARG A 161 3.75 17.25 -15.44
N PRO A 162 3.93 17.41 -14.12
CA PRO A 162 4.73 16.47 -13.33
C PRO A 162 4.16 15.03 -13.38
N THR A 163 5.04 14.06 -13.47
CA THR A 163 4.69 12.62 -13.44
C THR A 163 5.19 11.91 -12.19
N LEU A 164 6.05 12.57 -11.41
CA LEU A 164 6.58 12.06 -10.16
C LEU A 164 6.28 13.02 -9.01
N ILE A 165 6.13 12.45 -7.82
CA ILE A 165 5.99 13.21 -6.59
C ILE A 165 6.98 12.71 -5.55
N ARG A 166 7.53 13.65 -4.78
CA ARG A 166 8.19 13.36 -3.51
C ARG A 166 7.32 13.89 -2.38
N CYS A 167 6.89 12.99 -1.49
CA CYS A 167 6.07 13.41 -0.35
C CYS A 167 6.84 14.32 0.59
N PRO A 168 6.22 15.39 1.13
CA PRO A 168 6.82 16.23 2.16
C PRO A 168 7.30 15.40 3.35
N PHE A 169 8.39 15.83 3.99
CA PHE A 169 9.00 15.17 5.16
C PHE A 169 9.42 13.71 4.94
N GLY A 170 9.32 13.18 3.72
CA GLY A 170 9.49 11.76 3.45
C GLY A 170 8.38 10.88 4.06
N GLU A 171 7.27 11.46 4.45
CA GLU A 171 6.14 10.75 5.04
C GLU A 171 5.34 10.01 3.99
N TYR A 172 5.11 8.74 4.25
CA TYR A 172 4.19 7.91 3.48
C TYR A 172 3.71 6.71 4.30
N ASP A 173 2.54 6.24 3.96
CA ASP A 173 2.01 4.95 4.33
C ASP A 173 1.19 4.37 3.16
N ASP A 174 0.52 3.25 3.36
CA ASP A 174 -0.20 2.59 2.28
C ASP A 174 -1.36 3.44 1.73
N HIS A 175 -2.00 4.28 2.57
CA HIS A 175 -3.08 5.13 2.11
C HIS A 175 -2.56 6.30 1.25
N VAL A 176 -1.43 6.90 1.63
CA VAL A 176 -0.76 7.97 0.86
C VAL A 176 -0.34 7.44 -0.52
N ILE A 177 0.35 6.29 -0.55
CA ILE A 177 0.80 5.68 -1.80
C ILE A 177 -0.39 5.31 -2.69
N SER A 178 -1.46 4.74 -2.09
CA SER A 178 -2.67 4.37 -2.84
C SER A 178 -3.37 5.59 -3.43
N ALA A 179 -3.47 6.70 -2.67
CA ALA A 179 -4.05 7.96 -3.15
C ALA A 179 -3.26 8.51 -4.34
N ILE A 180 -1.94 8.60 -4.23
CA ILE A 180 -1.06 9.11 -5.29
C ILE A 180 -1.10 8.23 -6.54
N ARG A 181 -1.02 6.91 -6.38
CA ARG A 181 -1.11 5.97 -7.50
C ARG A 181 -2.47 5.98 -8.20
N SER A 182 -3.55 6.29 -7.49
CA SER A 182 -4.90 6.36 -8.08
C SER A 182 -5.06 7.46 -9.13
N ILE A 183 -4.18 8.46 -9.11
CA ILE A 183 -4.13 9.57 -10.09
C ILE A 183 -2.98 9.43 -11.10
N GLY A 184 -2.35 8.26 -11.16
CA GLY A 184 -1.35 7.93 -12.17
C GLY A 184 0.07 8.44 -11.88
N MET A 185 0.38 8.73 -10.62
CA MET A 185 1.71 9.18 -10.19
C MET A 185 2.44 8.14 -9.32
#